data_0c40bb357d78f96d7be80d7e6a3f1167
#
_entry.id   0c40bb357d78f96d7be80d7e6a3f1167
#
_cell.length_a   1.000
_cell.length_b   1.000
_cell.length_c   1.000
_cell.angle_alpha   90.00
_cell.angle_beta   90.00
_cell.angle_gamma   90.00
#
_symmetry.space_group_name_H-M   'P 1'
#
loop_
_entity.id
_entity.type
_entity.pdbx_description
1 polymer ?
#
loop_
_entity_poly.entity_id
_entity_poly.type
_entity_poly.pdbx_seq_one_letter_code
_entity_poly.pdbx_strand_id
1 'polypeptide(L)'
;MPHYGRRCAFRRWHAGGCATNRQAAAHECRRQRARRAFVCGAGGRLMSTLYIAGAWQAGQGELFHSLNPVSQQTLWSGQAATPEQVDYAVQAARQAFPGWAQRSLDQRIAVLEAFAASLKGRADELAHCIGEETGKPLWESATEVTSMVNKIAISVQSYRERTGEKSGPLGDATAVLRHKPHGVVAVFGPYNFPGHLPNGHIVPALLAGNTVVFKPSELTPKVAELTIKCWIEAGLPAGVLNLLQGGRETGIALAANPGIDGLFFTGSSRTGDALHQQFAGRPDKILALEMGGNNPLIVDQVQDIDAAVYTIIQSTFISAGQRCTCARRLLVPEGDWGDALLARLVAVSATIEVGAFDQQPSPFMGSVISLEAAHALLDAQRNLLANGAVTLLEMRQPQAGAALLTPGIIDVSAVAERPDEELFGPLLQVIRYAGFDAAIAEANATRYGLAAGLLSDSEARYQQFWLHSRAGIVNWNKQLTGAASSAPFGGVGASGNHRASAYYAADYCAYPVASLEAGSLTLPTTLTPGIRLS
;
A
#
# COMPACT_ATOMS: atom_id res chain seq x y z
N MET A 1 54.05 -27.70 -13.50
CA MET A 1 55.44 -27.22 -13.18
C MET A 1 55.80 -26.13 -14.16
N PRO A 2 56.44 -25.00 -13.75
CA PRO A 2 57.18 -24.79 -12.51
C PRO A 2 56.69 -23.61 -11.66
N HIS A 3 57.03 -23.70 -10.41
CA HIS A 3 57.25 -22.75 -9.35
C HIS A 3 57.88 -21.41 -9.71
N TYR A 4 57.47 -20.32 -9.00
CA TYR A 4 58.44 -19.36 -8.41
C TYR A 4 57.76 -18.62 -7.24
N GLY A 5 58.29 -18.86 -6.05
CA GLY A 5 58.08 -18.06 -4.85
C GLY A 5 58.98 -16.84 -4.82
N ARG A 6 58.54 -15.77 -4.16
CA ARG A 6 59.41 -14.72 -3.63
C ARG A 6 58.93 -14.16 -2.31
N ARG A 7 59.81 -14.15 -1.46
CA ARG A 7 60.13 -13.80 -0.08
C ARG A 7 59.64 -12.43 0.39
N CYS A 8 59.35 -12.40 1.69
CA CYS A 8 59.18 -11.26 2.59
C CYS A 8 60.23 -10.16 2.46
N ALA A 9 59.79 -8.90 2.62
CA ALA A 9 60.63 -7.80 3.07
C ALA A 9 59.91 -7.02 4.18
N PHE A 10 60.44 -7.14 5.40
CA PHE A 10 60.16 -6.30 6.56
C PHE A 10 60.57 -4.86 6.28
N ARG A 11 59.68 -3.89 6.45
CA ARG A 11 60.05 -2.49 6.70
C ARG A 11 59.45 -2.01 8.00
N ARG A 12 60.33 -1.59 8.91
CA ARG A 12 60.02 -0.87 10.16
C ARG A 12 59.31 0.44 9.84
N TRP A 13 58.24 0.73 10.57
CA TRP A 13 57.68 2.07 10.65
C TRP A 13 57.79 2.59 12.07
N HIS A 14 58.23 3.84 12.16
CA HIS A 14 58.45 4.60 13.39
C HIS A 14 57.16 4.97 14.09
N ALA A 15 57.22 5.01 15.41
CA ALA A 15 56.19 5.50 16.30
C ALA A 15 55.98 7.02 16.15
N GLY A 16 54.77 7.44 15.90
CA GLY A 16 54.32 8.84 15.93
C GLY A 16 52.86 8.93 15.61
N GLY A 17 52.03 9.28 16.60
CA GLY A 17 50.62 9.65 16.36
C GLY A 17 49.56 8.85 17.09
N CYS A 18 49.63 8.73 18.41
CA CYS A 18 48.58 8.07 19.22
C CYS A 18 47.95 9.06 20.21
N ALA A 19 47.29 10.11 19.69
CA ALA A 19 46.53 11.03 20.55
C ALA A 19 45.08 11.27 20.07
N THR A 20 44.79 11.11 18.77
CA THR A 20 43.43 11.42 18.22
C THR A 20 42.43 10.26 18.25
N ASN A 21 42.92 9.01 18.39
CA ASN A 21 42.01 7.84 18.37
C ASN A 21 41.39 7.48 19.75
N ARG A 22 41.93 8.03 20.85
CA ARG A 22 41.35 7.77 22.19
C ARG A 22 40.12 8.62 22.47
N GLN A 23 40.00 9.80 21.88
CA GLN A 23 38.79 10.62 22.06
C GLN A 23 37.60 10.12 21.23
N ALA A 24 37.81 9.61 20.02
CA ALA A 24 36.79 8.99 19.18
C ALA A 24 36.23 7.69 19.82
N ALA A 25 37.12 6.84 20.33
CA ALA A 25 36.72 5.61 21.03
C ALA A 25 36.03 5.88 22.36
N ALA A 26 36.38 6.95 23.06
CA ALA A 26 35.71 7.37 24.31
C ALA A 26 34.29 7.98 24.01
N HIS A 27 34.13 8.66 22.88
CA HIS A 27 32.81 9.15 22.46
C HIS A 27 31.88 8.03 22.00
N GLU A 28 32.38 7.03 21.29
CA GLU A 28 31.64 5.85 20.87
C GLU A 28 31.22 4.98 22.08
N CYS A 29 32.16 4.78 23.03
CA CYS A 29 31.89 4.05 24.28
C CYS A 29 30.90 4.81 25.18
N ARG A 30 30.89 6.16 25.20
CA ARG A 30 29.88 6.96 25.90
C ARG A 30 28.50 6.89 25.21
N ARG A 31 28.45 6.88 23.88
CA ARG A 31 27.20 6.67 23.13
C ARG A 31 26.63 5.28 23.34
N GLN A 32 27.46 4.24 23.37
CA GLN A 32 27.02 2.87 23.69
C GLN A 32 26.62 2.69 25.17
N ARG A 33 27.27 3.37 26.12
CA ARG A 33 26.83 3.39 27.52
C ARG A 33 25.57 4.22 27.74
N ALA A 34 25.39 5.33 27.04
CA ALA A 34 24.14 6.10 27.08
C ALA A 34 22.97 5.31 26.48
N ARG A 35 23.19 4.56 25.38
CA ARG A 35 22.19 3.62 24.83
C ARG A 35 21.88 2.46 25.80
N ARG A 36 22.87 1.93 26.55
CA ARG A 36 22.64 0.90 27.58
C ARG A 36 22.03 1.44 28.88
N ALA A 37 22.29 2.68 29.25
CA ALA A 37 21.71 3.31 30.45
C ALA A 37 20.23 3.68 30.27
N PHE A 38 19.76 3.89 29.04
CA PHE A 38 18.33 4.10 28.77
C PHE A 38 17.51 2.80 28.78
N VAL A 39 18.17 1.64 28.76
CA VAL A 39 17.54 0.30 28.79
C VAL A 39 17.39 -0.26 30.23
N CYS A 40 18.00 0.38 31.24
CA CYS A 40 17.97 -0.10 32.64
C CYS A 40 17.29 0.89 33.61
N GLY A 41 16.15 1.47 33.19
CA GLY A 41 15.33 2.30 34.07
C GLY A 41 13.89 1.80 34.12
N ALA A 42 13.52 1.19 35.23
CA ALA A 42 12.21 0.63 35.61
C ALA A 42 11.81 -0.66 34.89
N GLY A 43 11.50 -1.72 35.65
CA GLY A 43 11.07 -3.03 35.19
C GLY A 43 9.85 -3.03 34.28
N GLY A 44 10.05 -2.57 33.06
CA GLY A 44 9.07 -2.54 31.97
C GLY A 44 8.92 -3.95 31.42
N ARG A 45 7.78 -4.57 31.67
CA ARG A 45 7.30 -5.74 30.96
C ARG A 45 7.48 -5.49 29.46
N LEU A 46 8.32 -6.28 28.77
CA LEU A 46 8.44 -6.24 27.32
C LEU A 46 7.03 -6.28 26.72
N MET A 47 6.68 -5.25 25.92
CA MET A 47 5.34 -5.16 25.33
C MET A 47 5.17 -6.32 24.34
N SER A 48 4.09 -7.06 24.48
CA SER A 48 3.72 -8.14 23.56
C SER A 48 3.06 -7.53 22.32
N THR A 49 3.82 -7.40 21.24
CA THR A 49 3.46 -6.65 20.04
C THR A 49 3.25 -7.53 18.81
N LEU A 50 3.62 -8.81 18.90
CA LEU A 50 3.33 -9.83 17.88
C LEU A 50 2.12 -10.65 18.31
N TYR A 51 1.27 -11.02 17.35
CA TYR A 51 0.17 -11.95 17.58
C TYR A 51 0.37 -13.20 16.74
N ILE A 52 0.76 -14.32 17.37
CA ILE A 52 1.08 -15.57 16.67
C ILE A 52 0.37 -16.74 17.37
N ALA A 53 -0.23 -17.61 16.58
CA ALA A 53 -0.92 -18.81 17.07
C ALA A 53 -2.00 -18.52 18.13
N GLY A 54 -2.65 -17.36 18.07
CA GLY A 54 -3.70 -16.97 19.01
C GLY A 54 -3.20 -16.29 20.29
N ALA A 55 -1.90 -16.00 20.40
CA ALA A 55 -1.31 -15.39 21.60
C ALA A 55 -0.47 -14.14 21.25
N TRP A 56 -0.59 -13.13 22.12
CA TRP A 56 0.30 -11.96 22.09
C TRP A 56 1.66 -12.31 22.69
N GLN A 57 2.74 -11.94 22.02
CA GLN A 57 4.11 -12.17 22.46
C GLN A 57 5.04 -11.01 22.10
N ALA A 58 6.15 -10.89 22.81
CA ALA A 58 7.16 -9.87 22.51
C ALA A 58 7.96 -10.24 21.26
N GLY A 59 8.29 -9.24 20.44
CA GLY A 59 9.33 -9.38 19.43
C GLY A 59 10.70 -9.58 20.09
N GLN A 60 11.65 -10.12 19.34
CA GLN A 60 13.01 -10.39 19.81
C GLN A 60 14.08 -9.69 18.95
N GLY A 61 13.64 -8.94 17.93
CA GLY A 61 14.51 -8.17 17.06
C GLY A 61 14.78 -6.76 17.57
N GLU A 62 15.10 -5.85 16.65
CA GLU A 62 15.40 -4.46 16.97
C GLU A 62 14.19 -3.72 17.54
N LEU A 63 14.45 -2.81 18.49
CA LEU A 63 13.45 -1.90 19.03
C LEU A 63 13.15 -0.81 18.00
N PHE A 64 11.87 -0.56 17.75
CA PHE A 64 11.43 0.55 16.93
C PHE A 64 10.20 1.24 17.52
N HIS A 65 9.88 2.42 16.99
CA HIS A 65 8.85 3.28 17.52
C HIS A 65 7.97 3.83 16.38
N SER A 66 6.68 4.00 16.66
CA SER A 66 5.80 4.86 15.88
C SER A 66 5.70 6.20 16.57
N LEU A 67 5.77 7.28 15.80
CA LEU A 67 5.75 8.66 16.27
C LEU A 67 4.52 9.38 15.72
N ASN A 68 3.94 10.27 16.52
CA ASN A 68 3.00 11.23 15.97
C ASN A 68 3.76 12.17 15.01
N PRO A 69 3.34 12.31 13.77
CA PRO A 69 4.11 13.06 12.77
C PRO A 69 4.17 14.58 13.03
N VAL A 70 3.27 15.13 13.85
CA VAL A 70 3.25 16.56 14.19
C VAL A 70 3.99 16.82 15.49
N SER A 71 3.63 16.11 16.58
CA SER A 71 4.21 16.35 17.90
C SER A 71 5.53 15.62 18.15
N GLN A 72 5.88 14.65 17.30
CA GLN A 72 7.03 13.76 17.44
C GLN A 72 7.02 12.92 18.74
N GLN A 73 5.88 12.87 19.43
CA GLN A 73 5.71 11.99 20.59
C GLN A 73 5.65 10.53 20.16
N THR A 74 6.26 9.67 20.95
CA THR A 74 6.19 8.22 20.76
C THR A 74 4.77 7.73 21.10
N LEU A 75 4.10 7.18 20.09
CA LEU A 75 2.76 6.60 20.22
C LEU A 75 2.79 5.12 20.58
N TRP A 76 3.82 4.44 20.10
CA TRP A 76 3.98 3.01 20.26
C TRP A 76 5.46 2.65 20.25
N SER A 77 5.82 1.58 21.00
CA SER A 77 7.18 1.03 21.05
C SER A 77 7.12 -0.48 21.09
N GLY A 78 7.94 -1.16 20.31
CA GLY A 78 8.01 -2.62 20.32
C GLY A 78 9.26 -3.13 19.62
N GLN A 79 9.53 -4.41 19.82
CA GLN A 79 10.61 -5.11 19.13
C GLN A 79 10.07 -5.78 17.87
N ALA A 80 10.87 -5.74 16.80
CA ALA A 80 10.59 -6.41 15.55
C ALA A 80 10.58 -7.94 15.72
N ALA A 81 9.86 -8.63 14.85
CA ALA A 81 9.93 -10.07 14.74
C ALA A 81 11.28 -10.50 14.13
N THR A 82 11.91 -11.51 14.73
CA THR A 82 13.09 -12.18 14.16
C THR A 82 12.72 -13.17 13.06
N PRO A 83 13.67 -13.64 12.24
CA PRO A 83 13.41 -14.69 11.25
C PRO A 83 12.79 -15.97 11.85
N GLU A 84 13.18 -16.36 13.08
CA GLU A 84 12.62 -17.52 13.78
C GLU A 84 11.16 -17.29 14.18
N GLN A 85 10.80 -16.07 14.59
CA GLN A 85 9.41 -15.70 14.89
C GLN A 85 8.57 -15.60 13.62
N VAL A 86 9.15 -15.16 12.50
CA VAL A 86 8.52 -15.21 11.17
C VAL A 86 8.22 -16.66 10.77
N ASP A 87 9.20 -17.56 10.91
CA ASP A 87 9.02 -18.97 10.60
C ASP A 87 7.93 -19.61 11.48
N TYR A 88 7.94 -19.31 12.77
CA TYR A 88 6.90 -19.76 13.69
C TYR A 88 5.51 -19.28 13.29
N ALA A 89 5.35 -18.03 12.87
CA ALA A 89 4.06 -17.49 12.43
C ALA A 89 3.56 -18.18 11.15
N VAL A 90 4.46 -18.45 10.19
CA VAL A 90 4.12 -19.18 8.98
C VAL A 90 3.72 -20.63 9.29
N GLN A 91 4.43 -21.30 10.20
CA GLN A 91 4.07 -22.65 10.66
C GLN A 91 2.73 -22.67 11.37
N ALA A 92 2.44 -21.70 12.25
CA ALA A 92 1.15 -21.57 12.91
C ALA A 92 0.00 -21.38 11.90
N ALA A 93 0.21 -20.54 10.89
CA ALA A 93 -0.74 -20.35 9.80
C ALA A 93 -0.95 -21.64 9.00
N ARG A 94 0.13 -22.39 8.71
CA ARG A 94 0.06 -23.67 8.00
C ARG A 94 -0.70 -24.74 8.79
N GLN A 95 -0.53 -24.78 10.10
CA GLN A 95 -1.27 -25.70 10.98
C GLN A 95 -2.76 -25.36 11.07
N ALA A 96 -3.12 -24.07 11.09
CA ALA A 96 -4.50 -23.61 11.14
C ALA A 96 -5.25 -23.75 9.79
N PHE A 97 -4.52 -23.79 8.67
CA PHE A 97 -5.08 -23.78 7.32
C PHE A 97 -6.12 -24.87 7.07
N PRO A 98 -5.88 -26.18 7.31
CA PRO A 98 -6.87 -27.21 7.00
C PRO A 98 -8.20 -27.01 7.71
N GLY A 99 -8.16 -26.65 9.01
CA GLY A 99 -9.36 -26.40 9.80
C GLY A 99 -10.15 -25.17 9.34
N TRP A 100 -9.46 -24.11 8.88
CA TRP A 100 -10.10 -22.93 8.34
C TRP A 100 -10.66 -23.17 6.94
N ALA A 101 -9.91 -23.78 6.05
CA ALA A 101 -10.32 -24.07 4.67
C ALA A 101 -11.54 -25.01 4.58
N GLN A 102 -11.69 -25.94 5.56
CA GLN A 102 -12.82 -26.87 5.64
C GLN A 102 -14.12 -26.22 6.14
N ARG A 103 -14.08 -25.03 6.73
CA ARG A 103 -15.31 -24.32 7.12
C ARG A 103 -16.15 -23.99 5.89
N SER A 104 -17.47 -24.10 6.03
CA SER A 104 -18.38 -23.66 4.98
C SER A 104 -18.20 -22.15 4.70
N LEU A 105 -18.59 -21.71 3.51
CA LEU A 105 -18.58 -20.28 3.16
C LEU A 105 -19.35 -19.46 4.19
N ASP A 106 -20.54 -19.91 4.61
CA ASP A 106 -21.37 -19.20 5.59
C ASP A 106 -20.72 -19.10 6.96
N GLN A 107 -19.98 -20.13 7.40
CA GLN A 107 -19.22 -20.08 8.65
C GLN A 107 -18.08 -19.06 8.57
N ARG A 108 -17.42 -18.93 7.42
CA ARG A 108 -16.39 -17.90 7.22
C ARG A 108 -17.03 -16.52 7.16
N ILE A 109 -18.13 -16.35 6.43
CA ILE A 109 -18.89 -15.09 6.36
C ILE A 109 -19.31 -14.63 7.75
N ALA A 110 -19.83 -15.50 8.59
CA ALA A 110 -20.25 -15.15 9.95
C ALA A 110 -19.11 -14.54 10.80
N VAL A 111 -17.88 -15.05 10.68
CA VAL A 111 -16.70 -14.46 11.35
C VAL A 111 -16.36 -13.08 10.77
N LEU A 112 -16.46 -12.91 9.45
CA LEU A 112 -16.20 -11.63 8.81
C LEU A 112 -17.25 -10.56 9.18
N GLU A 113 -18.51 -10.96 9.30
CA GLU A 113 -19.59 -10.06 9.75
C GLU A 113 -19.42 -9.66 11.22
N ALA A 114 -19.00 -10.60 12.08
CA ALA A 114 -18.63 -10.28 13.46
C ALA A 114 -17.43 -9.31 13.53
N PHE A 115 -16.45 -9.45 12.62
CA PHE A 115 -15.36 -8.48 12.49
C PHE A 115 -15.87 -7.10 12.05
N ALA A 116 -16.79 -7.02 11.09
CA ALA A 116 -17.42 -5.75 10.72
C ALA A 116 -18.14 -5.10 11.91
N ALA A 117 -18.83 -5.89 12.73
CA ALA A 117 -19.51 -5.40 13.92
C ALA A 117 -18.50 -4.88 14.97
N SER A 118 -17.40 -5.58 15.21
CA SER A 118 -16.32 -5.13 16.11
C SER A 118 -15.68 -3.83 15.61
N LEU A 119 -15.35 -3.72 14.31
CA LEU A 119 -14.84 -2.48 13.70
C LEU A 119 -15.79 -1.31 13.92
N LYS A 120 -17.10 -1.53 13.70
CA LYS A 120 -18.14 -0.52 13.90
C LYS A 120 -18.25 -0.11 15.37
N GLY A 121 -18.15 -1.07 16.29
CA GLY A 121 -18.18 -0.82 17.73
C GLY A 121 -16.97 -0.02 18.25
N ARG A 122 -15.86 -0.03 17.52
CA ARG A 122 -14.62 0.70 17.86
C ARG A 122 -14.29 1.82 16.87
N ALA A 123 -15.29 2.34 16.14
CA ALA A 123 -15.05 3.26 15.02
C ALA A 123 -14.29 4.51 15.45
N ASP A 124 -14.65 5.14 16.55
CA ASP A 124 -14.00 6.35 17.04
C ASP A 124 -12.56 6.07 17.52
N GLU A 125 -12.34 4.94 18.22
CA GLU A 125 -11.01 4.51 18.68
C GLU A 125 -10.08 4.25 17.48
N LEU A 126 -10.59 3.58 16.44
CA LEU A 126 -9.86 3.32 15.21
C LEU A 126 -9.55 4.61 14.45
N ALA A 127 -10.53 5.50 14.29
CA ALA A 127 -10.35 6.77 13.59
C ALA A 127 -9.30 7.65 14.29
N HIS A 128 -9.35 7.71 15.64
CA HIS A 128 -8.36 8.44 16.42
C HIS A 128 -6.96 7.82 16.27
N CYS A 129 -6.84 6.50 16.38
CA CYS A 129 -5.57 5.79 16.23
C CYS A 129 -4.95 5.99 14.84
N ILE A 130 -5.77 5.94 13.77
CA ILE A 130 -5.35 6.22 12.41
C ILE A 130 -4.85 7.66 12.30
N GLY A 131 -5.60 8.63 12.82
CA GLY A 131 -5.21 10.04 12.81
C GLY A 131 -3.89 10.30 13.55
N GLU A 132 -3.72 9.71 14.73
CA GLU A 132 -2.48 9.85 15.52
C GLU A 132 -1.24 9.34 14.78
N GLU A 133 -1.30 8.15 14.16
CA GLU A 133 -0.14 7.53 13.49
C GLU A 133 0.12 8.09 12.10
N THR A 134 -0.94 8.46 11.35
CA THR A 134 -0.80 8.90 9.96
C THR A 134 -0.78 10.42 9.78
N GLY A 135 -1.25 11.15 10.78
CA GLY A 135 -1.46 12.60 10.71
C GLY A 135 -2.71 13.03 9.93
N LYS A 136 -3.53 12.11 9.44
CA LYS A 136 -4.79 12.44 8.74
C LYS A 136 -5.79 13.10 9.68
N PRO A 137 -6.53 14.14 9.24
CA PRO A 137 -7.62 14.71 10.02
C PRO A 137 -8.64 13.65 10.45
N LEU A 138 -9.26 13.82 11.62
CA LEU A 138 -10.24 12.85 12.16
C LEU A 138 -11.39 12.58 11.21
N TRP A 139 -11.90 13.60 10.50
CA TRP A 139 -12.97 13.42 9.52
C TRP A 139 -12.56 12.44 8.40
N GLU A 140 -11.32 12.49 7.96
CA GLU A 140 -10.79 11.60 6.93
C GLU A 140 -10.53 10.20 7.50
N SER A 141 -9.94 10.11 8.69
CA SER A 141 -9.72 8.83 9.38
C SER A 141 -11.03 8.07 9.62
N ALA A 142 -12.12 8.76 9.94
CA ALA A 142 -13.45 8.16 10.07
C ALA A 142 -13.97 7.56 8.75
N THR A 143 -13.64 8.18 7.59
CA THR A 143 -13.99 7.60 6.27
C THR A 143 -13.21 6.31 5.99
N GLU A 144 -11.97 6.19 6.48
CA GLU A 144 -11.20 4.95 6.37
C GLU A 144 -11.86 3.82 7.15
N VAL A 145 -12.28 4.07 8.40
CA VAL A 145 -12.97 3.06 9.21
C VAL A 145 -14.28 2.60 8.56
N THR A 146 -15.05 3.55 8.00
CA THR A 146 -16.25 3.23 7.22
C THR A 146 -15.93 2.30 6.04
N SER A 147 -14.82 2.54 5.35
CA SER A 147 -14.35 1.71 4.24
C SER A 147 -13.92 0.32 4.71
N MET A 148 -13.29 0.21 5.90
CA MET A 148 -12.96 -1.08 6.51
C MET A 148 -14.23 -1.92 6.76
N VAL A 149 -15.27 -1.33 7.34
CA VAL A 149 -16.55 -2.02 7.60
C VAL A 149 -17.22 -2.47 6.31
N ASN A 150 -17.34 -1.58 5.34
CA ASN A 150 -18.03 -1.86 4.07
C ASN A 150 -17.30 -2.91 3.22
N LYS A 151 -15.99 -3.07 3.40
CA LYS A 151 -15.16 -4.05 2.66
C LYS A 151 -15.67 -5.48 2.82
N ILE A 152 -16.27 -5.82 3.95
CA ILE A 152 -16.75 -7.18 4.22
C ILE A 152 -17.88 -7.56 3.26
N ALA A 153 -18.95 -6.76 3.20
CA ALA A 153 -20.07 -7.03 2.31
C ALA A 153 -19.64 -7.03 0.82
N ILE A 154 -18.77 -6.08 0.43
CA ILE A 154 -18.21 -6.00 -0.92
C ILE A 154 -17.40 -7.27 -1.26
N SER A 155 -16.59 -7.78 -0.33
CA SER A 155 -15.81 -8.99 -0.55
C SER A 155 -16.67 -10.25 -0.65
N VAL A 156 -17.75 -10.33 0.14
CA VAL A 156 -18.71 -11.45 0.05
C VAL A 156 -19.42 -11.45 -1.30
N GLN A 157 -19.86 -10.29 -1.77
CA GLN A 157 -20.47 -10.16 -3.09
C GLN A 157 -19.48 -10.55 -4.18
N SER A 158 -18.26 -9.99 -4.14
CA SER A 158 -17.20 -10.30 -5.09
C SER A 158 -16.88 -11.81 -5.14
N TYR A 159 -16.75 -12.45 -3.97
CA TYR A 159 -16.51 -13.90 -3.91
C TYR A 159 -17.60 -14.69 -4.65
N ARG A 160 -18.88 -14.37 -4.39
CA ARG A 160 -20.02 -15.07 -5.02
C ARG A 160 -20.07 -14.87 -6.53
N GLU A 161 -19.75 -13.68 -7.02
CA GLU A 161 -19.83 -13.35 -8.44
C GLU A 161 -18.62 -13.85 -9.22
N ARG A 162 -17.41 -13.77 -8.65
CA ARG A 162 -16.16 -14.02 -9.36
C ARG A 162 -15.57 -15.41 -9.13
N THR A 163 -15.67 -15.93 -7.90
CA THR A 163 -15.07 -17.21 -7.49
C THR A 163 -16.09 -18.20 -6.90
N GLY A 164 -17.37 -17.93 -7.12
CA GLY A 164 -18.44 -18.86 -6.75
C GLY A 164 -18.41 -20.16 -7.56
N GLU A 165 -19.16 -21.17 -7.10
CA GLU A 165 -19.34 -22.43 -7.82
C GLU A 165 -20.26 -22.24 -9.04
N LYS A 166 -19.88 -22.87 -10.17
CA LYS A 166 -20.71 -22.94 -11.39
C LYS A 166 -20.73 -24.39 -11.85
N SER A 167 -21.93 -24.88 -12.22
CA SER A 167 -22.08 -26.24 -12.73
C SER A 167 -23.08 -26.29 -13.88
N GLY A 168 -22.92 -27.26 -14.76
CA GLY A 168 -23.81 -27.49 -15.90
C GLY A 168 -23.58 -28.86 -16.55
N PRO A 169 -24.56 -29.38 -17.30
CA PRO A 169 -24.43 -30.65 -17.97
C PRO A 169 -23.39 -30.59 -19.10
N LEU A 170 -22.60 -31.66 -19.23
CA LEU A 170 -21.64 -31.84 -20.32
C LEU A 170 -21.59 -33.34 -20.71
N GLY A 171 -22.32 -33.72 -21.77
CA GLY A 171 -22.49 -35.11 -22.16
C GLY A 171 -23.22 -35.93 -21.08
N ASP A 172 -22.61 -37.00 -20.62
CA ASP A 172 -23.07 -37.88 -19.55
C ASP A 172 -22.57 -37.48 -18.14
N ALA A 173 -21.84 -36.38 -18.06
CA ALA A 173 -21.27 -35.85 -16.82
C ALA A 173 -21.79 -34.43 -16.49
N THR A 174 -21.47 -33.97 -15.31
CA THR A 174 -21.63 -32.56 -14.89
C THR A 174 -20.26 -31.90 -14.91
N ALA A 175 -20.12 -30.84 -15.68
CA ALA A 175 -18.97 -29.95 -15.59
C ALA A 175 -19.15 -29.02 -14.37
N VAL A 176 -18.13 -28.95 -13.52
CA VAL A 176 -18.16 -28.13 -12.30
C VAL A 176 -16.90 -27.28 -12.24
N LEU A 177 -17.09 -25.97 -11.98
CA LEU A 177 -16.03 -25.03 -11.65
C LEU A 177 -16.15 -24.65 -10.18
N ARG A 178 -15.11 -24.91 -9.41
CA ARG A 178 -14.96 -24.48 -8.03
C ARG A 178 -13.66 -23.73 -7.86
N HIS A 179 -13.51 -23.03 -6.74
CA HIS A 179 -12.27 -22.33 -6.38
C HIS A 179 -11.75 -22.84 -5.04
N LYS A 180 -10.42 -22.98 -4.94
CA LYS A 180 -9.74 -23.41 -3.71
C LYS A 180 -8.77 -22.34 -3.24
N PRO A 181 -8.59 -22.18 -1.91
CA PRO A 181 -7.56 -21.30 -1.35
C PRO A 181 -6.15 -21.81 -1.69
N HIS A 182 -5.19 -20.88 -1.81
CA HIS A 182 -3.78 -21.20 -2.03
C HIS A 182 -3.14 -21.90 -0.82
N GLY A 183 -3.48 -21.43 0.39
CA GLY A 183 -2.88 -21.92 1.63
C GLY A 183 -2.54 -20.79 2.60
N VAL A 184 -1.25 -20.58 2.87
CA VAL A 184 -0.72 -19.49 3.70
C VAL A 184 -0.31 -18.33 2.82
N VAL A 185 -0.89 -17.17 3.02
CA VAL A 185 -0.52 -15.96 2.27
C VAL A 185 0.04 -14.88 3.19
N ALA A 186 1.12 -14.23 2.76
CA ALA A 186 1.65 -13.04 3.41
C ALA A 186 0.90 -11.80 2.91
N VAL A 187 0.58 -10.87 3.81
CA VAL A 187 0.01 -9.56 3.45
C VAL A 187 0.91 -8.47 3.99
N PHE A 188 1.38 -7.58 3.11
CA PHE A 188 2.15 -6.40 3.48
C PHE A 188 1.29 -5.15 3.31
N GLY A 189 1.10 -4.43 4.42
CA GLY A 189 0.26 -3.24 4.47
C GLY A 189 1.06 -1.94 4.37
N PRO A 190 0.51 -0.91 3.71
CA PRO A 190 1.09 0.43 3.65
C PRO A 190 0.69 1.27 4.86
N TYR A 191 1.34 2.42 5.02
CA TYR A 191 1.03 3.35 6.13
C TYR A 191 -0.11 4.33 5.83
N ASN A 192 -0.38 4.62 4.55
CA ASN A 192 -1.32 5.70 4.20
C ASN A 192 -2.80 5.38 4.47
N PHE A 193 -3.18 4.11 4.41
CA PHE A 193 -4.48 3.57 4.82
C PHE A 193 -4.26 2.27 5.60
N PRO A 194 -3.69 2.36 6.83
CA PRO A 194 -3.19 1.21 7.58
C PRO A 194 -4.27 0.23 8.01
N GLY A 195 -5.50 0.69 8.12
CA GLY A 195 -6.67 -0.16 8.42
C GLY A 195 -7.31 -0.73 7.17
N HIS A 196 -7.58 0.11 6.15
CA HIS A 196 -8.37 -0.27 4.99
C HIS A 196 -7.62 -1.11 3.96
N LEU A 197 -6.42 -0.70 3.55
CA LEU A 197 -5.71 -1.37 2.45
C LEU A 197 -5.24 -2.78 2.80
N PRO A 198 -4.67 -3.06 3.99
CA PRO A 198 -4.38 -4.45 4.38
C PRO A 198 -5.64 -5.32 4.41
N ASN A 199 -6.77 -4.81 4.91
CA ASN A 199 -8.04 -5.52 4.89
C ASN A 199 -8.59 -5.74 3.47
N GLY A 200 -8.15 -4.94 2.51
CA GLY A 200 -8.38 -5.18 1.08
C GLY A 200 -7.81 -6.50 0.57
N HIS A 201 -6.79 -7.04 1.24
CA HIS A 201 -6.20 -8.34 0.97
C HIS A 201 -6.60 -9.41 2.01
N ILE A 202 -6.60 -9.05 3.31
CA ILE A 202 -6.87 -10.00 4.41
C ILE A 202 -8.29 -10.55 4.33
N VAL A 203 -9.30 -9.67 4.18
CA VAL A 203 -10.72 -10.07 4.14
C VAL A 203 -11.01 -11.07 3.00
N PRO A 204 -10.70 -10.77 1.73
CA PRO A 204 -10.94 -11.73 0.64
C PRO A 204 -10.08 -13.00 0.75
N ALA A 205 -8.84 -12.93 1.30
CA ALA A 205 -8.02 -14.09 1.53
C ALA A 205 -8.64 -15.05 2.56
N LEU A 206 -9.09 -14.51 3.71
CA LEU A 206 -9.78 -15.29 4.74
C LEU A 206 -11.11 -15.85 4.24
N LEU A 207 -11.86 -15.06 3.48
CA LEU A 207 -13.13 -15.48 2.86
C LEU A 207 -12.92 -16.67 1.90
N ALA A 208 -11.86 -16.64 1.09
CA ALA A 208 -11.51 -17.75 0.20
C ALA A 208 -11.05 -19.02 0.96
N GLY A 209 -10.69 -18.90 2.25
CA GLY A 209 -10.24 -20.00 3.09
C GLY A 209 -8.73 -20.08 3.29
N ASN A 210 -7.96 -19.06 2.88
CA ASN A 210 -6.53 -18.95 3.20
C ASN A 210 -6.33 -18.58 4.67
N THR A 211 -5.14 -18.86 5.18
CA THR A 211 -4.61 -18.28 6.41
C THR A 211 -3.61 -17.18 6.08
N VAL A 212 -3.43 -16.22 6.98
CA VAL A 212 -2.71 -14.99 6.70
C VAL A 212 -1.61 -14.74 7.73
N VAL A 213 -0.43 -14.33 7.24
CA VAL A 213 0.62 -13.70 8.03
C VAL A 213 0.71 -12.24 7.61
N PHE A 214 0.29 -11.34 8.49
CA PHE A 214 0.21 -9.91 8.23
C PHE A 214 1.41 -9.16 8.76
N LYS A 215 2.10 -8.41 7.88
CA LYS A 215 3.12 -7.42 8.24
C LYS A 215 2.61 -6.03 7.86
N PRO A 216 2.20 -5.21 8.83
CA PRO A 216 1.86 -3.81 8.58
C PRO A 216 3.10 -2.97 8.25
N SER A 217 2.89 -1.71 7.88
CA SER A 217 3.96 -0.73 7.91
C SER A 217 4.48 -0.53 9.33
N GLU A 218 5.78 -0.42 9.47
CA GLU A 218 6.46 -0.07 10.73
C GLU A 218 6.11 1.32 11.25
N LEU A 219 5.50 2.16 10.41
CA LEU A 219 5.07 3.51 10.76
C LEU A 219 3.67 3.54 11.42
N THR A 220 2.89 2.44 11.31
CA THR A 220 1.52 2.37 11.80
C THR A 220 1.21 1.06 12.55
N PRO A 221 2.07 0.66 13.52
CA PRO A 221 1.92 -0.61 14.24
C PRO A 221 0.72 -0.63 15.19
N LYS A 222 0.33 0.51 15.77
CA LYS A 222 -0.78 0.62 16.73
C LYS A 222 -2.14 0.34 16.06
N VAL A 223 -2.36 0.85 14.84
CA VAL A 223 -3.56 0.56 14.05
C VAL A 223 -3.65 -0.94 13.74
N ALA A 224 -2.53 -1.58 13.39
CA ALA A 224 -2.50 -3.01 13.13
C ALA A 224 -2.88 -3.83 14.37
N GLU A 225 -2.33 -3.51 15.54
CA GLU A 225 -2.70 -4.19 16.81
C GLU A 225 -4.19 -4.03 17.12
N LEU A 226 -4.73 -2.82 16.96
CA LEU A 226 -6.15 -2.57 17.19
C LEU A 226 -7.04 -3.35 16.20
N THR A 227 -6.63 -3.45 14.95
CA THR A 227 -7.31 -4.27 13.94
C THR A 227 -7.28 -5.76 14.31
N ILE A 228 -6.15 -6.29 14.81
CA ILE A 228 -6.07 -7.68 15.29
C ILE A 228 -6.99 -7.91 16.49
N LYS A 229 -7.12 -6.96 17.41
CA LYS A 229 -8.07 -7.06 18.53
C LYS A 229 -9.51 -7.21 18.03
N CYS A 230 -9.88 -6.48 16.98
CA CYS A 230 -11.20 -6.65 16.35
C CYS A 230 -11.39 -8.06 15.76
N TRP A 231 -10.37 -8.66 15.15
CA TRP A 231 -10.42 -10.03 14.66
C TRP A 231 -10.54 -11.07 15.80
N ILE A 232 -9.86 -10.84 16.91
CA ILE A 232 -9.97 -11.70 18.11
C ILE A 232 -11.41 -11.65 18.66
N GLU A 233 -11.98 -10.47 18.80
CA GLU A 233 -13.38 -10.26 19.23
C GLU A 233 -14.40 -10.90 18.28
N ALA A 234 -14.09 -10.94 16.99
CA ALA A 234 -14.89 -11.64 15.97
C ALA A 234 -14.84 -13.17 16.07
N GLY A 235 -14.02 -13.72 16.98
CA GLY A 235 -13.88 -15.16 17.15
C GLY A 235 -13.08 -15.85 16.06
N LEU A 236 -12.15 -15.13 15.38
CA LEU A 236 -11.27 -15.74 14.41
C LEU A 236 -10.39 -16.79 15.09
N PRO A 237 -10.30 -18.04 14.58
CA PRO A 237 -9.52 -19.09 15.23
C PRO A 237 -8.02 -18.77 15.31
N ALA A 238 -7.38 -19.27 16.35
CA ALA A 238 -5.93 -19.14 16.56
C ALA A 238 -5.14 -19.62 15.32
N GLY A 239 -4.12 -18.86 14.94
CA GLY A 239 -3.25 -19.15 13.80
C GLY A 239 -3.83 -18.81 12.41
N VAL A 240 -5.12 -18.53 12.26
CA VAL A 240 -5.74 -18.17 10.97
C VAL A 240 -5.23 -16.81 10.49
N LEU A 241 -5.01 -15.87 11.41
CA LEU A 241 -4.36 -14.58 11.15
C LEU A 241 -3.27 -14.37 12.20
N ASN A 242 -2.05 -14.06 11.73
CA ASN A 242 -0.91 -13.79 12.58
C ASN A 242 -0.35 -12.40 12.25
N LEU A 243 0.06 -11.63 13.26
CA LEU A 243 0.65 -10.29 13.13
C LEU A 243 2.14 -10.34 13.43
N LEU A 244 2.94 -9.84 12.49
CA LEU A 244 4.37 -9.64 12.65
C LEU A 244 4.69 -8.15 12.53
N GLN A 245 5.07 -7.53 13.63
CA GLN A 245 5.59 -6.15 13.64
C GLN A 245 7.07 -6.15 13.26
N GLY A 246 7.50 -5.16 12.50
CA GLY A 246 8.89 -5.00 12.09
C GLY A 246 9.04 -4.27 10.77
N GLY A 247 10.27 -3.84 10.50
CA GLY A 247 10.65 -3.12 9.31
C GLY A 247 11.03 -4.03 8.12
N ARG A 248 12.02 -3.55 7.37
CA ARG A 248 12.49 -4.20 6.14
C ARG A 248 12.97 -5.64 6.35
N GLU A 249 13.75 -5.90 7.41
CA GLU A 249 14.34 -7.23 7.65
C GLU A 249 13.27 -8.30 7.92
N THR A 250 12.23 -7.95 8.72
CA THR A 250 11.06 -8.81 8.92
C THR A 250 10.31 -9.07 7.62
N GLY A 251 10.20 -8.04 6.75
CA GLY A 251 9.59 -8.17 5.43
C GLY A 251 10.37 -9.12 4.51
N ILE A 252 11.70 -8.98 4.46
CA ILE A 252 12.59 -9.87 3.69
C ILE A 252 12.46 -11.31 4.17
N ALA A 253 12.50 -11.55 5.49
CA ALA A 253 12.39 -12.87 6.07
C ALA A 253 11.03 -13.53 5.72
N LEU A 254 9.93 -12.77 5.81
CA LEU A 254 8.60 -13.28 5.47
C LEU A 254 8.44 -13.57 3.97
N ALA A 255 8.91 -12.67 3.10
CA ALA A 255 8.83 -12.87 1.64
C ALA A 255 9.72 -14.03 1.15
N ALA A 256 10.85 -14.29 1.85
CA ALA A 256 11.75 -15.41 1.55
C ALA A 256 11.27 -16.75 2.10
N ASN A 257 10.31 -16.76 3.04
CA ASN A 257 9.90 -17.98 3.72
C ASN A 257 9.29 -18.99 2.74
N PRO A 258 9.81 -20.24 2.67
CA PRO A 258 9.31 -21.25 1.73
C PRO A 258 7.88 -21.72 2.06
N GLY A 259 7.43 -21.54 3.29
CA GLY A 259 6.13 -21.98 3.78
C GLY A 259 4.95 -21.12 3.36
N ILE A 260 5.13 -19.92 2.76
CA ILE A 260 4.04 -19.14 2.19
C ILE A 260 3.71 -19.62 0.77
N ASP A 261 2.44 -19.58 0.39
CA ASP A 261 1.94 -19.91 -0.95
C ASP A 261 1.73 -18.66 -1.81
N GLY A 262 1.79 -17.49 -1.21
CA GLY A 262 1.67 -16.22 -1.92
C GLY A 262 1.95 -15.01 -1.05
N LEU A 263 2.06 -13.85 -1.72
CA LEU A 263 2.26 -12.56 -1.08
C LEU A 263 1.40 -11.49 -1.77
N PHE A 264 0.65 -10.74 -0.97
CA PHE A 264 -0.16 -9.61 -1.41
C PHE A 264 0.43 -8.33 -0.80
N PHE A 265 0.76 -7.39 -1.65
CA PHE A 265 1.50 -6.18 -1.30
C PHE A 265 0.78 -4.93 -1.77
N THR A 266 0.71 -3.94 -0.92
CA THR A 266 0.42 -2.55 -1.29
C THR A 266 1.52 -1.64 -0.77
N GLY A 267 2.12 -0.83 -1.66
CA GLY A 267 3.20 0.07 -1.28
C GLY A 267 3.93 0.72 -2.46
N SER A 268 5.20 1.09 -2.26
CA SER A 268 5.99 1.75 -3.30
C SER A 268 6.38 0.80 -4.45
N SER A 269 6.48 1.32 -5.68
CA SER A 269 6.95 0.56 -6.84
C SER A 269 8.34 -0.04 -6.62
N ARG A 270 9.25 0.69 -5.96
CA ARG A 270 10.59 0.17 -5.64
C ARG A 270 10.55 -1.11 -4.79
N THR A 271 9.67 -1.17 -3.80
CA THR A 271 9.49 -2.38 -2.98
C THR A 271 8.80 -3.48 -3.76
N GLY A 272 7.80 -3.13 -4.56
CA GLY A 272 7.10 -4.09 -5.43
C GLY A 272 8.04 -4.72 -6.46
N ASP A 273 8.92 -3.93 -7.09
CA ASP A 273 9.95 -4.44 -8.02
C ASP A 273 10.92 -5.42 -7.32
N ALA A 274 11.36 -5.11 -6.10
CA ALA A 274 12.21 -6.00 -5.30
C ALA A 274 11.51 -7.31 -4.96
N LEU A 275 10.23 -7.25 -4.58
CA LEU A 275 9.40 -8.45 -4.34
C LEU A 275 9.22 -9.25 -5.61
N HIS A 276 8.93 -8.60 -6.75
CA HIS A 276 8.79 -9.27 -8.04
C HIS A 276 10.07 -10.00 -8.45
N GLN A 277 11.24 -9.38 -8.24
CA GLN A 277 12.54 -10.02 -8.46
C GLN A 277 12.76 -11.21 -7.52
N GLN A 278 12.38 -11.09 -6.24
CA GLN A 278 12.51 -12.17 -5.27
C GLN A 278 11.62 -13.38 -5.61
N PHE A 279 10.47 -13.15 -6.22
CA PHE A 279 9.55 -14.19 -6.67
C PHE A 279 9.85 -14.70 -8.11
N ALA A 280 10.83 -14.12 -8.80
CA ALA A 280 11.24 -14.61 -10.11
C ALA A 280 11.69 -16.08 -10.04
N GLY A 281 11.18 -16.89 -10.95
CA GLY A 281 11.44 -18.34 -10.94
C GLY A 281 10.63 -19.14 -9.90
N ARG A 282 9.66 -18.51 -9.22
CA ARG A 282 8.77 -19.16 -8.26
C ARG A 282 7.32 -19.19 -8.78
N PRO A 283 7.03 -19.95 -9.87
CA PRO A 283 5.69 -20.00 -10.45
C PRO A 283 4.66 -20.71 -9.54
N ASP A 284 5.13 -21.38 -8.51
CA ASP A 284 4.36 -22.03 -7.45
C ASP A 284 3.74 -21.02 -6.46
N LYS A 285 4.13 -19.74 -6.50
CA LYS A 285 3.67 -18.70 -5.58
C LYS A 285 2.83 -17.65 -6.28
N ILE A 286 1.65 -17.34 -5.73
CA ILE A 286 0.87 -16.20 -6.20
C ILE A 286 1.47 -14.89 -5.67
N LEU A 287 1.62 -13.90 -6.54
CA LEU A 287 2.07 -12.56 -6.18
C LEU A 287 1.06 -11.53 -6.69
N ALA A 288 0.53 -10.68 -5.81
CA ALA A 288 -0.31 -9.55 -6.17
C ALA A 288 0.33 -8.25 -5.66
N LEU A 289 0.61 -7.33 -6.57
CA LEU A 289 1.31 -6.07 -6.30
C LEU A 289 0.40 -4.89 -6.66
N GLU A 290 0.09 -4.07 -5.66
CA GLU A 290 -0.56 -2.79 -5.80
C GLU A 290 0.45 -1.69 -5.45
N MET A 291 0.81 -0.89 -6.44
CA MET A 291 1.89 0.09 -6.32
C MET A 291 1.39 1.49 -6.66
N GLY A 292 2.23 2.49 -6.39
CA GLY A 292 1.90 3.88 -6.62
C GLY A 292 1.78 4.28 -8.10
N GLY A 293 1.64 5.58 -8.36
CA GLY A 293 1.47 6.13 -9.69
C GLY A 293 1.96 7.57 -9.81
N ASN A 294 2.45 7.94 -10.98
CA ASN A 294 2.71 9.33 -11.36
C ASN A 294 1.52 9.88 -12.17
N ASN A 295 0.35 9.92 -11.52
CA ASN A 295 -0.96 10.03 -12.15
C ASN A 295 -1.19 11.39 -12.83
N PRO A 296 -1.61 11.41 -14.11
CA PRO A 296 -1.99 12.63 -14.81
C PRO A 296 -3.46 12.98 -14.57
N LEU A 297 -3.74 14.28 -14.41
CA LEU A 297 -5.06 14.88 -14.53
C LEU A 297 -5.02 15.92 -15.64
N ILE A 298 -5.70 15.66 -16.75
CA ILE A 298 -5.86 16.62 -17.84
C ILE A 298 -7.05 17.51 -17.52
N VAL A 299 -6.89 18.81 -17.70
CA VAL A 299 -8.01 19.75 -17.69
C VAL A 299 -8.10 20.33 -19.10
N ASP A 300 -9.21 20.09 -19.74
CA ASP A 300 -9.61 20.77 -20.96
C ASP A 300 -10.52 21.96 -20.59
N GLN A 301 -10.95 22.77 -21.54
CA GLN A 301 -11.81 23.90 -21.25
C GLN A 301 -13.15 23.43 -20.68
N VAL A 302 -13.45 23.86 -19.45
CA VAL A 302 -14.74 23.66 -18.77
C VAL A 302 -15.37 25.03 -18.46
N GLN A 303 -16.69 25.08 -18.37
CA GLN A 303 -17.41 26.34 -18.10
C GLN A 303 -17.24 26.77 -16.63
N ASP A 304 -17.26 25.81 -15.70
CA ASP A 304 -17.16 26.07 -14.26
C ASP A 304 -15.72 25.83 -13.76
N ILE A 305 -14.93 26.91 -13.75
CA ILE A 305 -13.54 26.89 -13.26
C ILE A 305 -13.48 26.54 -11.78
N ASP A 306 -14.42 26.98 -10.95
CA ASP A 306 -14.42 26.70 -9.51
C ASP A 306 -14.68 25.23 -9.23
N ALA A 307 -15.57 24.58 -9.98
CA ALA A 307 -15.77 23.13 -9.91
C ALA A 307 -14.52 22.35 -10.33
N ALA A 308 -13.82 22.80 -11.37
CA ALA A 308 -12.54 22.21 -11.78
C ALA A 308 -11.48 22.37 -10.70
N VAL A 309 -11.32 23.55 -10.13
CA VAL A 309 -10.37 23.85 -9.06
C VAL A 309 -10.65 22.95 -7.83
N TYR A 310 -11.91 22.88 -7.40
CA TYR A 310 -12.30 21.98 -6.30
C TYR A 310 -11.92 20.53 -6.58
N THR A 311 -12.21 20.04 -7.79
CA THR A 311 -11.91 18.66 -8.19
C THR A 311 -10.40 18.40 -8.27
N ILE A 312 -9.60 19.38 -8.73
CA ILE A 312 -8.13 19.31 -8.73
C ILE A 312 -7.60 19.23 -7.29
N ILE A 313 -8.08 20.08 -6.38
CA ILE A 313 -7.69 20.08 -4.97
C ILE A 313 -7.99 18.72 -4.32
N GLN A 314 -9.20 18.19 -4.54
CA GLN A 314 -9.59 16.87 -4.04
C GLN A 314 -8.75 15.74 -4.66
N SER A 315 -8.33 15.89 -5.91
CA SER A 315 -7.47 14.91 -6.59
C SER A 315 -6.04 14.94 -6.10
N THR A 316 -5.55 16.06 -5.59
CA THR A 316 -4.13 16.28 -5.34
C THR A 316 -3.78 16.31 -3.84
N PHE A 317 -4.52 17.10 -3.05
CA PHE A 317 -4.10 17.50 -1.70
C PHE A 317 -4.78 16.73 -0.57
N ILE A 318 -5.88 16.03 -0.81
CA ILE A 318 -6.49 15.16 0.20
C ILE A 318 -5.45 14.16 0.75
N SER A 319 -5.50 13.82 2.03
CA SER A 319 -4.51 12.98 2.72
C SER A 319 -3.07 13.53 2.63
N ALA A 320 -2.90 14.86 2.54
CA ALA A 320 -1.61 15.49 2.25
C ALA A 320 -0.93 14.92 0.99
N GLY A 321 -1.72 14.59 -0.05
CA GLY A 321 -1.21 13.97 -1.27
C GLY A 321 -0.77 12.51 -1.12
N GLN A 322 -1.02 11.85 0.01
CA GLN A 322 -0.53 10.50 0.29
C GLN A 322 -1.52 9.39 -0.11
N ARG A 323 -2.18 9.54 -1.26
CA ARG A 323 -2.92 8.45 -1.90
C ARG A 323 -2.22 8.03 -3.19
N CYS A 324 -2.15 6.75 -3.44
CA CYS A 324 -1.59 6.20 -4.68
C CYS A 324 -2.29 6.72 -5.94
N THR A 325 -3.57 7.11 -5.82
CA THR A 325 -4.36 7.71 -6.91
C THR A 325 -4.33 9.24 -6.94
N CYS A 326 -3.59 9.94 -6.08
CA CYS A 326 -3.47 11.40 -6.17
C CYS A 326 -2.89 11.83 -7.52
N ALA A 327 -3.43 12.92 -8.06
CA ALA A 327 -2.84 13.59 -9.21
C ALA A 327 -1.47 14.17 -8.84
N ARG A 328 -0.43 13.77 -9.58
CA ARG A 328 0.93 14.27 -9.44
C ARG A 328 1.26 15.27 -10.54
N ARG A 329 0.65 15.08 -11.70
CA ARG A 329 0.83 15.88 -12.91
C ARG A 329 -0.51 16.47 -13.33
N LEU A 330 -0.62 17.79 -13.37
CA LEU A 330 -1.78 18.52 -13.86
C LEU A 330 -1.44 19.07 -15.24
N LEU A 331 -2.13 18.59 -16.26
CA LEU A 331 -1.95 19.03 -17.62
C LEU A 331 -2.97 20.11 -17.94
N VAL A 332 -2.50 21.32 -18.27
CA VAL A 332 -3.32 22.53 -18.46
C VAL A 332 -3.06 23.12 -19.85
N PRO A 333 -4.11 23.47 -20.62
CA PRO A 333 -3.89 24.07 -21.94
C PRO A 333 -3.17 25.41 -21.83
N GLU A 334 -2.35 25.72 -22.82
CA GLU A 334 -1.76 27.04 -22.99
C GLU A 334 -2.84 28.11 -23.29
N GLY A 335 -2.53 29.37 -23.01
CA GLY A 335 -3.38 30.51 -23.26
C GLY A 335 -4.24 30.97 -22.09
N ASP A 336 -5.04 32.02 -22.32
CA ASP A 336 -5.72 32.83 -21.28
C ASP A 336 -6.62 31.99 -20.33
N TRP A 337 -7.31 30.99 -20.89
CA TRP A 337 -8.19 30.14 -20.08
C TRP A 337 -7.38 29.29 -19.07
N GLY A 338 -6.29 28.68 -19.56
CA GLY A 338 -5.41 27.87 -18.68
C GLY A 338 -4.73 28.74 -17.62
N ASP A 339 -4.35 29.98 -17.96
CA ASP A 339 -3.77 30.94 -17.02
C ASP A 339 -4.79 31.36 -15.96
N ALA A 340 -6.05 31.59 -16.33
CA ALA A 340 -7.13 31.90 -15.40
C ALA A 340 -7.40 30.72 -14.43
N LEU A 341 -7.43 29.49 -14.95
CA LEU A 341 -7.55 28.28 -14.12
C LEU A 341 -6.42 28.18 -13.10
N LEU A 342 -5.16 28.36 -13.53
CA LEU A 342 -4.00 28.26 -12.64
C LEU A 342 -4.00 29.37 -11.60
N ALA A 343 -4.31 30.61 -11.98
CA ALA A 343 -4.44 31.72 -11.04
C ALA A 343 -5.50 31.44 -9.97
N ARG A 344 -6.66 30.89 -10.37
CA ARG A 344 -7.72 30.51 -9.44
C ARG A 344 -7.32 29.33 -8.55
N LEU A 345 -6.68 28.30 -9.11
CA LEU A 345 -6.18 27.15 -8.36
C LEU A 345 -5.17 27.58 -7.28
N VAL A 346 -4.21 28.44 -7.63
CA VAL A 346 -3.22 28.97 -6.69
C VAL A 346 -3.91 29.76 -5.58
N ALA A 347 -4.84 30.67 -5.93
CA ALA A 347 -5.55 31.49 -4.96
C ALA A 347 -6.33 30.64 -3.93
N VAL A 348 -7.04 29.60 -4.39
CA VAL A 348 -7.80 28.71 -3.49
C VAL A 348 -6.86 27.80 -2.71
N SER A 349 -5.84 27.22 -3.35
CA SER A 349 -4.90 26.31 -2.66
C SER A 349 -4.10 27.01 -1.56
N ALA A 350 -3.81 28.30 -1.70
CA ALA A 350 -3.13 29.10 -0.68
C ALA A 350 -3.98 29.28 0.60
N THR A 351 -5.30 29.07 0.55
CA THR A 351 -6.21 29.16 1.70
C THR A 351 -6.47 27.84 2.39
N ILE A 352 -5.89 26.73 1.89
CA ILE A 352 -6.11 25.40 2.47
C ILE A 352 -5.53 25.37 3.89
N GLU A 353 -6.38 25.05 4.86
CA GLU A 353 -5.98 24.87 6.24
C GLU A 353 -5.25 23.54 6.42
N VAL A 354 -4.06 23.61 7.03
CA VAL A 354 -3.18 22.47 7.33
C VAL A 354 -2.97 22.44 8.85
N GLY A 355 -3.18 21.28 9.47
CA GLY A 355 -3.05 21.21 10.92
C GLY A 355 -2.92 19.79 11.48
N ALA A 356 -2.88 19.68 12.81
CA ALA A 356 -2.86 18.41 13.50
C ALA A 356 -4.16 17.60 13.26
N PHE A 357 -4.08 16.28 13.42
CA PHE A 357 -5.18 15.37 13.11
C PHE A 357 -6.48 15.66 13.89
N ASP A 358 -6.36 16.19 15.10
CA ASP A 358 -7.45 16.49 16.05
C ASP A 358 -7.73 17.99 16.22
N GLN A 359 -7.07 18.84 15.43
CA GLN A 359 -7.24 20.30 15.47
C GLN A 359 -8.70 20.72 15.23
N GLN A 360 -9.15 21.78 15.94
CA GLN A 360 -10.46 22.37 15.74
C GLN A 360 -10.31 23.89 15.44
N PRO A 361 -11.01 24.42 14.43
CA PRO A 361 -11.83 23.70 13.45
C PRO A 361 -10.97 22.70 12.67
N SER A 362 -11.63 21.64 12.16
CA SER A 362 -10.93 20.55 11.50
C SER A 362 -10.24 21.01 10.21
N PRO A 363 -8.92 20.77 10.03
CA PRO A 363 -8.22 21.17 8.82
C PRO A 363 -8.64 20.29 7.63
N PHE A 364 -8.49 20.82 6.42
CA PHE A 364 -8.66 20.01 5.21
C PHE A 364 -7.54 18.97 5.06
N MET A 365 -6.31 19.36 5.39
CA MET A 365 -5.12 18.55 5.18
C MET A 365 -4.33 18.42 6.49
N GLY A 366 -3.95 17.19 6.81
CA GLY A 366 -3.05 16.90 7.91
C GLY A 366 -1.58 16.91 7.50
N SER A 367 -0.74 16.20 8.29
CA SER A 367 0.68 16.04 8.00
C SER A 367 0.97 14.92 6.99
N VAL A 368 2.16 14.92 6.42
CA VAL A 368 2.74 13.70 5.85
C VAL A 368 3.21 12.78 6.99
N ILE A 369 3.51 11.53 6.64
CA ILE A 369 3.72 10.44 7.61
C ILE A 369 4.91 10.65 8.55
N SER A 370 5.94 11.39 8.15
CA SER A 370 7.15 11.59 8.96
C SER A 370 7.91 12.84 8.55
N LEU A 371 8.81 13.31 9.42
CA LEU A 371 9.74 14.40 9.11
C LEU A 371 10.65 14.07 7.94
N GLU A 372 11.07 12.80 7.81
CA GLU A 372 11.89 12.36 6.67
C GLU A 372 11.13 12.49 5.35
N ALA A 373 9.85 12.10 5.33
CA ALA A 373 8.99 12.29 4.17
C ALA A 373 8.81 13.78 3.84
N ALA A 374 8.60 14.64 4.85
CA ALA A 374 8.48 16.07 4.65
C ALA A 374 9.77 16.68 4.06
N HIS A 375 10.93 16.33 4.59
CA HIS A 375 12.21 16.81 4.09
C HIS A 375 12.48 16.32 2.65
N ALA A 376 12.21 15.04 2.36
CA ALA A 376 12.37 14.49 1.01
C ALA A 376 11.50 15.22 -0.03
N LEU A 377 10.28 15.61 0.33
CA LEU A 377 9.38 16.38 -0.55
C LEU A 377 9.87 17.81 -0.77
N LEU A 378 10.36 18.48 0.28
CA LEU A 378 10.98 19.81 0.16
C LEU A 378 12.25 19.76 -0.70
N ASP A 379 13.06 18.70 -0.55
CA ASP A 379 14.23 18.46 -1.40
C ASP A 379 13.83 18.23 -2.87
N ALA A 380 12.77 17.46 -3.12
CA ALA A 380 12.25 17.24 -4.46
C ALA A 380 11.79 18.56 -5.11
N GLN A 381 11.06 19.41 -4.37
CA GLN A 381 10.70 20.75 -4.84
C GLN A 381 11.94 21.58 -5.20
N ARG A 382 12.95 21.65 -4.29
CA ARG A 382 14.18 22.38 -4.55
C ARG A 382 14.92 21.89 -5.80
N ASN A 383 15.00 20.57 -5.96
CA ASN A 383 15.65 19.96 -7.12
C ASN A 383 14.94 20.29 -8.43
N LEU A 384 13.61 20.25 -8.46
CA LEU A 384 12.84 20.62 -9.67
C LEU A 384 13.03 22.10 -10.01
N LEU A 385 13.01 22.99 -9.01
CA LEU A 385 13.28 24.43 -9.20
C LEU A 385 14.70 24.68 -9.71
N ALA A 386 15.70 23.99 -9.19
CA ALA A 386 17.08 24.08 -9.68
C ALA A 386 17.24 23.61 -11.13
N ASN A 387 16.32 22.75 -11.63
CA ASN A 387 16.28 22.27 -13.00
C ASN A 387 15.32 23.07 -13.92
N GLY A 388 14.90 24.25 -13.50
CA GLY A 388 14.16 25.19 -14.35
C GLY A 388 12.64 25.18 -14.17
N ALA A 389 12.10 24.50 -13.15
CA ALA A 389 10.70 24.64 -12.79
C ALA A 389 10.41 26.04 -12.22
N VAL A 390 9.17 26.49 -12.36
CA VAL A 390 8.70 27.80 -11.87
C VAL A 390 7.72 27.61 -10.73
N THR A 391 7.93 28.31 -9.63
CA THR A 391 7.01 28.30 -8.49
C THR A 391 5.72 29.04 -8.80
N LEU A 392 4.57 28.34 -8.72
CA LEU A 392 3.24 28.94 -8.72
C LEU A 392 2.71 29.12 -7.29
N LEU A 393 2.90 28.12 -6.45
CA LEU A 393 2.66 28.14 -5.00
C LEU A 393 3.75 27.32 -4.31
N GLU A 394 4.50 27.95 -3.42
CA GLU A 394 5.61 27.28 -2.72
C GLU A 394 5.09 26.33 -1.63
N MET A 395 5.50 25.06 -1.69
CA MET A 395 5.33 24.13 -0.58
C MET A 395 6.31 24.48 0.56
N ARG A 396 5.79 24.67 1.76
CA ARG A 396 6.55 25.07 2.94
C ARG A 396 6.24 24.16 4.12
N GLN A 397 7.17 24.08 5.06
CA GLN A 397 6.95 23.49 6.38
C GLN A 397 6.56 24.61 7.34
N PRO A 398 5.25 24.79 7.68
CA PRO A 398 4.78 25.94 8.47
C PRO A 398 5.23 25.87 9.93
N GLN A 399 5.57 24.69 10.45
CA GLN A 399 6.00 24.45 11.81
C GLN A 399 7.28 23.60 11.82
N ALA A 400 8.38 24.18 12.31
CA ALA A 400 9.63 23.47 12.44
C ALA A 400 9.48 22.24 13.35
N GLY A 401 10.05 21.11 12.94
CA GLY A 401 9.99 19.85 13.69
C GLY A 401 8.67 19.08 13.58
N ALA A 402 7.67 19.58 12.83
CA ALA A 402 6.44 18.87 12.51
C ALA A 402 6.42 18.47 11.03
N ALA A 403 5.85 17.31 10.71
CA ALA A 403 5.74 16.84 9.33
C ALA A 403 4.58 17.52 8.55
N LEU A 404 4.21 18.72 8.92
CA LEU A 404 3.23 19.54 8.23
C LEU A 404 3.85 20.19 7.00
N LEU A 405 3.17 20.11 5.86
CA LEU A 405 3.54 20.77 4.62
C LEU A 405 2.33 21.51 4.06
N THR A 406 2.53 22.76 3.59
CA THR A 406 1.49 23.46 2.82
C THR A 406 1.38 22.86 1.41
N PRO A 407 0.25 23.06 0.70
CA PRO A 407 0.17 22.73 -0.71
C PRO A 407 1.27 23.41 -1.53
N GLY A 408 1.87 22.68 -2.45
CA GLY A 408 2.84 23.20 -3.42
C GLY A 408 2.35 23.01 -4.85
N ILE A 409 2.53 24.00 -5.71
CA ILE A 409 2.21 23.96 -7.14
C ILE A 409 3.40 24.53 -7.90
N ILE A 410 4.00 23.75 -8.77
CA ILE A 410 5.15 24.15 -9.59
C ILE A 410 4.90 23.85 -11.06
N ASP A 411 5.23 24.79 -11.91
CA ASP A 411 5.21 24.59 -13.37
C ASP A 411 6.54 23.96 -13.81
N VAL A 412 6.46 22.76 -14.34
CA VAL A 412 7.60 21.97 -14.81
C VAL A 412 7.66 21.86 -16.34
N SER A 413 6.88 22.68 -17.06
CA SER A 413 6.80 22.66 -18.52
C SER A 413 8.16 22.85 -19.18
N ALA A 414 9.02 23.73 -18.61
CA ALA A 414 10.35 24.02 -19.12
C ALA A 414 11.44 23.05 -18.64
N VAL A 415 11.13 22.13 -17.73
CA VAL A 415 12.10 21.14 -17.23
C VAL A 415 12.33 20.06 -18.29
N ALA A 416 13.53 19.99 -18.84
CA ALA A 416 13.86 19.10 -19.96
C ALA A 416 13.80 17.62 -19.57
N GLU A 417 14.30 17.27 -18.37
CA GLU A 417 14.28 15.90 -17.85
C GLU A 417 13.53 15.88 -16.53
N ARG A 418 12.24 15.58 -16.59
CA ARG A 418 11.38 15.42 -15.41
C ARG A 418 11.55 14.00 -14.87
N PRO A 419 11.91 13.83 -13.57
CA PRO A 419 11.94 12.50 -12.96
C PRO A 419 10.57 11.85 -13.02
N ASP A 420 10.49 10.61 -13.56
CA ASP A 420 9.26 9.81 -13.52
C ASP A 420 9.17 9.06 -12.19
N GLU A 421 8.95 9.83 -11.12
CA GLU A 421 8.87 9.37 -9.74
C GLU A 421 7.56 9.80 -9.07
N GLU A 422 7.07 8.96 -8.18
CA GLU A 422 5.92 9.28 -7.34
C GLU A 422 6.35 10.16 -6.17
N LEU A 423 6.08 11.46 -6.25
CA LEU A 423 6.24 12.38 -5.11
C LEU A 423 5.02 12.25 -4.19
N PHE A 424 5.14 11.40 -3.16
CA PHE A 424 4.01 11.01 -2.31
C PHE A 424 3.69 12.04 -1.22
N GLY A 425 3.24 13.22 -1.66
CA GLY A 425 2.98 14.38 -0.83
C GLY A 425 2.22 15.49 -1.54
N PRO A 426 2.02 16.66 -0.90
CA PRO A 426 1.17 17.73 -1.41
C PRO A 426 1.90 18.65 -2.41
N LEU A 427 2.59 18.08 -3.39
CA LEU A 427 3.30 18.79 -4.45
C LEU A 427 2.71 18.44 -5.82
N LEU A 428 2.08 19.42 -6.47
CA LEU A 428 1.48 19.29 -7.80
C LEU A 428 2.41 19.86 -8.86
N GLN A 429 2.70 19.07 -9.88
CA GLN A 429 3.48 19.49 -11.04
C GLN A 429 2.53 19.87 -12.17
N VAL A 430 2.58 21.11 -12.63
CA VAL A 430 1.83 21.63 -13.79
C VAL A 430 2.65 21.44 -15.05
N ILE A 431 1.99 20.97 -16.10
CA ILE A 431 2.56 20.82 -17.45
C ILE A 431 1.60 21.50 -18.44
N ARG A 432 2.12 22.48 -19.18
CA ARG A 432 1.32 23.18 -20.20
C ARG A 432 1.33 22.38 -21.51
N TYR A 433 0.20 22.36 -22.20
CA TYR A 433 0.09 21.64 -23.46
C TYR A 433 -0.58 22.49 -24.56
N ALA A 434 -0.13 22.27 -25.80
CA ALA A 434 -0.73 22.84 -27.02
C ALA A 434 -1.45 21.71 -27.77
N GLY A 435 -2.78 21.63 -27.63
CA GLY A 435 -3.61 20.61 -28.27
C GLY A 435 -3.79 19.32 -27.48
N PHE A 436 -5.00 18.77 -27.60
CA PHE A 436 -5.46 17.66 -26.75
C PHE A 436 -4.70 16.34 -26.99
N ASP A 437 -4.26 16.07 -28.22
CA ASP A 437 -3.45 14.89 -28.54
C ASP A 437 -2.10 14.94 -27.83
N ALA A 438 -1.50 16.13 -27.72
CA ALA A 438 -0.27 16.34 -26.96
C ALA A 438 -0.51 16.10 -25.45
N ALA A 439 -1.65 16.52 -24.91
CA ALA A 439 -2.02 16.25 -23.52
C ALA A 439 -2.13 14.74 -23.25
N ILE A 440 -2.76 13.98 -24.16
CA ILE A 440 -2.86 12.50 -24.03
C ILE A 440 -1.47 11.86 -24.12
N ALA A 441 -0.62 12.30 -25.05
CA ALA A 441 0.75 11.80 -25.17
C ALA A 441 1.56 12.06 -23.90
N GLU A 442 1.50 13.27 -23.35
CA GLU A 442 2.15 13.63 -22.09
C GLU A 442 1.57 12.85 -20.90
N ALA A 443 0.26 12.66 -20.83
CA ALA A 443 -0.39 11.87 -19.79
C ALA A 443 0.18 10.43 -19.73
N ASN A 444 0.44 9.83 -20.88
CA ASN A 444 1.01 8.49 -21.02
C ASN A 444 2.55 8.44 -20.92
N ALA A 445 3.24 9.61 -20.89
CA ALA A 445 4.71 9.68 -20.76
C ALA A 445 5.17 9.36 -19.34
N THR A 446 4.86 8.16 -18.87
CA THR A 446 5.24 7.63 -17.57
C THR A 446 5.30 6.11 -17.63
N ARG A 447 6.18 5.50 -16.82
CA ARG A 447 6.22 4.05 -16.63
C ARG A 447 5.04 3.52 -15.82
N TYR A 448 4.38 4.39 -15.06
CA TYR A 448 3.22 4.06 -14.23
C TYR A 448 1.92 3.97 -15.04
N GLY A 449 0.85 3.59 -14.39
CA GLY A 449 -0.47 3.48 -15.00
C GLY A 449 -1.54 3.08 -13.98
N LEU A 450 -1.59 3.75 -12.80
CA LEU A 450 -2.60 3.46 -11.79
C LEU A 450 -3.90 4.22 -12.08
N ALA A 451 -3.85 5.54 -12.08
CA ALA A 451 -5.01 6.40 -12.29
C ALA A 451 -4.71 7.51 -13.30
N ALA A 452 -5.72 7.90 -14.07
CA ALA A 452 -5.70 9.03 -14.97
C ALA A 452 -7.07 9.70 -14.99
N GLY A 453 -7.13 11.01 -15.23
CA GLY A 453 -8.40 11.73 -15.26
C GLY A 453 -8.46 12.83 -16.30
N LEU A 454 -9.69 13.15 -16.68
CA LEU A 454 -10.03 14.27 -17.56
C LEU A 454 -11.12 15.11 -16.92
N LEU A 455 -10.92 16.42 -16.85
CA LEU A 455 -11.96 17.43 -16.61
C LEU A 455 -12.25 18.12 -17.93
N SER A 456 -13.44 17.92 -18.48
CA SER A 456 -13.86 18.47 -19.77
C SER A 456 -15.38 18.40 -19.92
N ASP A 457 -15.99 19.42 -20.49
CA ASP A 457 -17.43 19.42 -20.82
C ASP A 457 -17.73 18.66 -22.14
N SER A 458 -16.70 18.09 -22.78
CA SER A 458 -16.82 17.36 -24.06
C SER A 458 -16.77 15.84 -23.86
N GLU A 459 -17.89 15.16 -24.09
CA GLU A 459 -17.93 13.71 -24.13
C GLU A 459 -17.00 13.12 -25.21
N ALA A 460 -16.90 13.77 -26.36
CA ALA A 460 -16.00 13.32 -27.43
C ALA A 460 -14.53 13.33 -26.98
N ARG A 461 -14.10 14.35 -26.21
CA ARG A 461 -12.77 14.40 -25.58
C ARG A 461 -12.59 13.27 -24.59
N TYR A 462 -13.61 12.96 -23.78
CA TYR A 462 -13.55 11.84 -22.84
C TYR A 462 -13.42 10.51 -23.57
N GLN A 463 -14.21 10.26 -24.63
CA GLN A 463 -14.10 9.01 -25.39
C GLN A 463 -12.71 8.85 -26.02
N GLN A 464 -12.15 9.92 -26.57
CA GLN A 464 -10.79 9.93 -27.09
C GLN A 464 -9.76 9.64 -25.98
N PHE A 465 -9.87 10.32 -24.83
CA PHE A 465 -8.99 10.11 -23.68
C PHE A 465 -9.09 8.68 -23.15
N TRP A 466 -10.31 8.17 -22.95
CA TRP A 466 -10.53 6.83 -22.46
C TRP A 466 -9.89 5.76 -23.35
N LEU A 467 -10.03 5.91 -24.65
CA LEU A 467 -9.46 4.96 -25.63
C LEU A 467 -7.93 4.95 -25.62
N HIS A 468 -7.30 6.10 -25.40
CA HIS A 468 -5.85 6.25 -25.56
C HIS A 468 -5.10 6.32 -24.23
N SER A 469 -5.76 6.52 -23.09
CA SER A 469 -5.12 6.53 -21.78
C SER A 469 -4.64 5.15 -21.34
N ARG A 470 -3.50 5.10 -20.67
CA ARG A 470 -2.90 3.87 -20.17
C ARG A 470 -2.91 3.84 -18.63
N ALA A 471 -4.08 3.61 -18.05
CA ALA A 471 -4.27 3.50 -16.61
C ALA A 471 -5.35 2.47 -16.27
N GLY A 472 -5.29 1.90 -15.07
CA GLY A 472 -6.30 0.97 -14.57
C GLY A 472 -7.56 1.67 -14.05
N ILE A 473 -7.47 2.95 -13.72
CA ILE A 473 -8.58 3.81 -13.29
C ILE A 473 -8.60 5.04 -14.18
N VAL A 474 -9.71 5.29 -14.87
CA VAL A 474 -9.89 6.44 -15.76
C VAL A 474 -11.16 7.18 -15.39
N ASN A 475 -11.01 8.39 -14.85
CA ASN A 475 -12.13 9.19 -14.35
C ASN A 475 -12.43 10.38 -15.29
N TRP A 476 -13.71 10.69 -15.45
CA TRP A 476 -14.21 11.87 -16.16
C TRP A 476 -15.04 12.75 -15.22
N ASN A 477 -14.66 14.03 -15.11
CA ASN A 477 -15.31 15.04 -14.26
C ASN A 477 -15.51 14.58 -12.81
N LYS A 478 -14.60 13.73 -12.33
CA LYS A 478 -14.50 13.25 -10.95
C LYS A 478 -13.06 13.29 -10.49
N GLN A 479 -12.89 13.45 -9.18
CA GLN A 479 -11.57 13.36 -8.56
C GLN A 479 -10.92 12.00 -8.78
N LEU A 480 -9.59 11.94 -8.86
CA LEU A 480 -8.85 10.69 -9.00
C LEU A 480 -8.88 9.83 -7.74
N THR A 481 -9.04 10.45 -6.58
CA THR A 481 -8.91 9.86 -5.23
C THR A 481 -10.17 9.15 -4.72
N GLY A 482 -11.17 8.95 -5.54
CA GLY A 482 -12.49 8.40 -5.17
C GLY A 482 -12.78 7.00 -5.72
N ALA A 483 -11.77 6.13 -5.87
CA ALA A 483 -11.98 4.78 -6.40
C ALA A 483 -12.93 3.95 -5.50
N ALA A 484 -13.97 3.38 -6.12
CA ALA A 484 -14.95 2.57 -5.40
C ALA A 484 -14.39 1.17 -5.10
N SER A 485 -14.52 0.71 -3.86
CA SER A 485 -14.12 -0.66 -3.48
C SER A 485 -14.97 -1.76 -4.14
N SER A 486 -16.12 -1.39 -4.74
CA SER A 486 -16.99 -2.26 -5.55
C SER A 486 -16.58 -2.34 -7.02
N ALA A 487 -15.47 -1.71 -7.41
CA ALA A 487 -14.87 -1.79 -8.73
C ALA A 487 -13.46 -2.41 -8.65
N PRO A 488 -12.85 -2.88 -9.76
CA PRO A 488 -11.46 -3.28 -9.76
C PRO A 488 -10.57 -2.08 -9.42
N PHE A 489 -9.52 -2.33 -8.64
CA PHE A 489 -8.51 -1.35 -8.29
C PHE A 489 -7.14 -1.93 -8.60
N GLY A 490 -6.38 -1.28 -9.46
CA GLY A 490 -5.04 -1.72 -9.83
C GLY A 490 -4.54 -1.00 -11.06
N GLY A 491 -3.23 -1.06 -11.26
CA GLY A 491 -2.57 -0.37 -12.35
C GLY A 491 -1.89 -1.31 -13.34
N VAL A 492 -1.48 -0.71 -14.44
CA VAL A 492 -0.59 -1.29 -15.45
C VAL A 492 0.81 -0.68 -15.35
N GLY A 493 1.77 -1.21 -16.08
CA GLY A 493 3.17 -0.74 -16.00
C GLY A 493 3.74 -0.91 -14.61
N ALA A 494 4.47 0.09 -14.11
CA ALA A 494 5.09 0.07 -12.79
C ALA A 494 4.12 0.27 -11.61
N SER A 495 2.81 0.27 -11.87
CA SER A 495 1.77 0.41 -10.83
C SER A 495 1.17 -0.92 -10.37
N GLY A 496 1.50 -2.03 -11.00
CA GLY A 496 0.97 -3.34 -10.60
C GLY A 496 1.49 -4.47 -11.48
N ASN A 497 1.11 -5.71 -11.15
CA ASN A 497 1.49 -6.91 -11.89
C ASN A 497 0.27 -7.63 -12.49
N HIS A 498 -0.72 -6.89 -12.97
CA HIS A 498 -1.96 -7.39 -13.58
C HIS A 498 -2.85 -8.20 -12.63
N ARG A 499 -2.77 -7.93 -11.32
CA ARG A 499 -3.61 -8.52 -10.29
C ARG A 499 -4.37 -7.40 -9.58
N ALA A 500 -5.41 -6.87 -10.23
CA ALA A 500 -6.23 -5.82 -9.65
C ALA A 500 -6.86 -6.28 -8.33
N SER A 501 -6.86 -5.40 -7.34
CA SER A 501 -7.43 -5.60 -6.01
C SER A 501 -8.87 -5.08 -5.89
N ALA A 502 -9.28 -4.73 -4.70
CA ALA A 502 -10.62 -4.30 -4.33
C ALA A 502 -11.68 -5.35 -4.69
N TYR A 503 -12.56 -5.10 -5.66
CA TYR A 503 -13.56 -6.08 -6.08
C TYR A 503 -12.94 -7.31 -6.74
N TYR A 504 -11.79 -7.15 -7.40
CA TYR A 504 -11.10 -8.24 -8.09
C TYR A 504 -10.12 -9.00 -7.18
N ALA A 505 -10.01 -8.64 -5.90
CA ALA A 505 -9.18 -9.38 -4.96
C ALA A 505 -9.59 -10.86 -4.81
N ALA A 506 -10.84 -11.20 -5.05
CA ALA A 506 -11.30 -12.58 -5.09
C ALA A 506 -10.50 -13.45 -6.07
N ASP A 507 -10.11 -12.90 -7.23
CA ASP A 507 -9.45 -13.64 -8.31
C ASP A 507 -8.05 -14.16 -7.93
N TYR A 508 -7.28 -13.37 -7.15
CA TYR A 508 -5.95 -13.79 -6.72
C TYR A 508 -5.93 -14.45 -5.33
N CYS A 509 -7.07 -14.46 -4.62
CA CYS A 509 -7.18 -15.14 -3.32
C CYS A 509 -7.52 -16.62 -3.43
N ALA A 510 -7.86 -17.11 -4.63
CA ALA A 510 -8.22 -18.50 -4.87
C ALA A 510 -7.81 -18.93 -6.29
N TYR A 511 -7.59 -20.21 -6.49
CA TYR A 511 -7.33 -20.75 -7.82
C TYR A 511 -8.51 -21.59 -8.32
N PRO A 512 -8.83 -21.53 -9.64
CA PRO A 512 -9.94 -22.28 -10.22
C PRO A 512 -9.61 -23.77 -10.33
N VAL A 513 -10.62 -24.62 -10.09
CA VAL A 513 -10.56 -26.08 -10.26
C VAL A 513 -11.74 -26.49 -11.12
N ALA A 514 -11.45 -27.00 -12.30
CA ALA A 514 -12.44 -27.60 -13.19
C ALA A 514 -12.49 -29.11 -12.98
N SER A 515 -13.71 -29.66 -12.92
CA SER A 515 -13.93 -31.11 -12.83
C SER A 515 -15.07 -31.53 -13.74
N LEU A 516 -15.03 -32.81 -14.16
CA LEU A 516 -16.14 -33.55 -14.74
C LEU A 516 -16.55 -34.61 -13.73
N GLU A 517 -17.80 -34.59 -13.33
CA GLU A 517 -18.31 -35.41 -12.23
C GLU A 517 -19.49 -36.26 -12.70
N ALA A 518 -19.42 -37.56 -12.42
CA ALA A 518 -20.52 -38.52 -12.62
C ALA A 518 -20.76 -39.26 -11.30
N GLY A 519 -22.04 -39.48 -10.96
CA GLY A 519 -22.41 -40.14 -9.70
C GLY A 519 -22.05 -41.63 -9.65
N SER A 520 -21.82 -42.25 -10.80
CA SER A 520 -21.40 -43.63 -10.93
C SER A 520 -20.50 -43.81 -12.15
N LEU A 521 -19.59 -44.75 -12.06
CA LEU A 521 -18.79 -45.16 -13.20
C LEU A 521 -19.61 -46.11 -14.08
N THR A 522 -19.92 -45.68 -15.31
CA THR A 522 -20.68 -46.45 -16.29
C THR A 522 -19.88 -46.65 -17.56
N LEU A 523 -20.06 -47.80 -18.18
CA LEU A 523 -19.46 -48.09 -19.46
C LEU A 523 -20.14 -47.25 -20.55
N PRO A 524 -19.39 -46.53 -21.39
CA PRO A 524 -19.98 -45.78 -22.48
C PRO A 524 -20.66 -46.73 -23.48
N THR A 525 -21.76 -46.31 -24.06
CA THR A 525 -22.53 -47.08 -25.07
C THR A 525 -21.70 -47.38 -26.31
N THR A 526 -20.69 -46.58 -26.60
CA THR A 526 -19.75 -46.79 -27.70
C THR A 526 -18.34 -46.69 -27.16
N LEU A 527 -17.57 -47.76 -27.29
CA LEU A 527 -16.16 -47.79 -26.91
C LEU A 527 -15.30 -47.01 -27.92
N THR A 528 -14.22 -46.43 -27.43
CA THR A 528 -13.19 -45.84 -28.30
C THR A 528 -12.65 -46.90 -29.28
N PRO A 529 -12.50 -46.58 -30.59
CA PRO A 529 -11.97 -47.50 -31.56
C PRO A 529 -10.66 -48.17 -31.10
N GLY A 530 -10.58 -49.48 -31.25
CA GLY A 530 -9.42 -50.27 -30.85
C GLY A 530 -9.45 -50.81 -29.42
N ILE A 531 -10.39 -50.39 -28.57
CA ILE A 531 -10.61 -50.98 -27.25
C ILE A 531 -11.66 -52.10 -27.36
N ARG A 532 -11.32 -53.29 -26.88
CA ARG A 532 -12.22 -54.43 -26.76
C ARG A 532 -12.24 -54.88 -25.31
N LEU A 533 -13.43 -54.98 -24.74
CA LEU A 533 -13.62 -55.60 -23.42
C LEU A 533 -14.03 -57.05 -23.71
N SER A 534 -13.14 -57.99 -23.44
CA SER A 534 -13.37 -59.43 -23.60
C SER A 534 -14.24 -59.96 -22.46
#